data_933ae2a654f6ff1c582ae1ecde5acd45
#
_entry.id   933ae2a654f6ff1c582ae1ecde5acd45
#
_cell.length_a   1.000
_cell.length_b   1.000
_cell.length_c   1.000
_cell.angle_alpha   90.00
_cell.angle_beta   90.00
_cell.angle_gamma   90.00
#
_symmetry.space_group_name_H-M   'P 1'
#
loop_
_entity.id
_entity.type
_entity.pdbx_description
1 polymer ?
#
loop_
_entity_poly.entity_id
_entity_poly.type
_entity_poly.pdbx_seq_one_letter_code
_entity_poly.pdbx_strand_id
1 'polypeptide(L)'
;MNTTRSSRRFGAALSLATAVLLGACAQTPPQPESNPAHGEPPPTSGAKAVTADPGAVANAAAPVALRPDHPQTYTVAPGDTLWSIAQRFLQNPWQWRDIWRQNPQIRNPNRIYPGDVLKFSHDATGQPQLEIAERVEVPLLKLSPEARVETLTQPIPPVPRAAIESFLTRALVLSEAQWKGTPYIVADDDNQGVYADRDRVYARGALFDQPRYQVFRPGEELREPGSGRYLGTAGVYLGEALLDKDGDPATFTLTRTVAPVRAGDRLFEFEQENELYNFDPHPVPPDTEGFILAKLDTDVTQITQYSSVIINLGAQEGLQPGHVLAIYGKDRTVEDPVSGGTVKLPGERSGLLMVYKVHDLVSYGLVMQAERPIRLQDRVTTP
;
A
#
# COMPACT_ATOMS: atom_id res chain seq x y z
N MET A 1 26.76 26.38 -65.57
CA MET A 1 25.88 26.04 -66.74
C MET A 1 24.52 25.64 -66.21
N ASN A 2 23.59 26.49 -66.53
CA ASN A 2 22.12 26.30 -66.71
C ASN A 2 21.31 25.81 -65.53
N THR A 3 20.56 26.71 -64.82
CA THR A 3 19.22 27.31 -65.17
C THR A 3 18.11 26.25 -65.33
N THR A 4 17.01 26.30 -64.58
CA THR A 4 15.82 27.13 -64.77
C THR A 4 14.82 26.80 -63.62
N ARG A 5 14.35 27.72 -62.81
CA ARG A 5 13.12 28.51 -62.67
C ARG A 5 11.86 27.90 -63.32
N SER A 6 10.78 27.73 -62.52
CA SER A 6 9.42 28.17 -62.84
C SER A 6 8.50 28.04 -61.60
N SER A 7 8.02 28.99 -61.09
CA SER A 7 6.96 29.85 -60.65
C SER A 7 5.64 29.72 -61.41
N ARG A 8 4.48 29.66 -60.67
CA ARG A 8 3.14 30.25 -60.94
C ARG A 8 2.19 29.73 -59.86
N ARG A 9 1.64 30.52 -58.99
CA ARG A 9 0.74 31.64 -58.95
C ARG A 9 -0.76 31.24 -59.18
N PHE A 10 -1.59 31.71 -58.20
CA PHE A 10 -2.93 32.26 -58.19
C PHE A 10 -4.17 31.31 -58.17
N GLY A 11 -5.04 31.65 -57.23
CA GLY A 11 -6.46 31.37 -57.26
C GLY A 11 -7.17 31.69 -55.94
N ALA A 12 -7.56 32.97 -55.77
CA ALA A 12 -8.44 33.45 -54.72
C ALA A 12 -9.89 33.52 -55.27
N ALA A 13 -10.86 33.17 -54.43
CA ALA A 13 -12.27 33.61 -54.50
C ALA A 13 -12.91 33.19 -53.15
N LEU A 14 -13.31 34.03 -52.28
CA LEU A 14 -14.27 35.14 -52.17
C LEU A 14 -15.73 34.68 -52.11
N SER A 15 -16.38 35.04 -50.99
CA SER A 15 -17.80 35.33 -50.71
C SER A 15 -18.71 34.13 -50.45
N LEU A 16 -19.60 34.13 -49.47
CA LEU A 16 -20.60 35.11 -49.08
C LEU A 16 -21.20 34.79 -47.71
N ALA A 17 -21.46 35.84 -46.96
CA ALA A 17 -22.15 35.85 -45.68
C ALA A 17 -23.65 35.56 -45.84
N THR A 18 -24.25 34.92 -44.86
CA THR A 18 -25.68 35.13 -44.55
C THR A 18 -25.87 35.05 -43.04
N ALA A 19 -26.23 36.18 -42.46
CA ALA A 19 -26.72 36.35 -41.12
C ALA A 19 -28.24 36.08 -41.09
N VAL A 20 -28.68 35.32 -40.09
CA VAL A 20 -30.09 35.39 -39.64
C VAL A 20 -30.11 35.42 -38.12
N LEU A 21 -30.86 36.37 -37.66
CA LEU A 21 -31.08 36.87 -36.32
C LEU A 21 -32.11 36.05 -35.50
N LEU A 22 -31.95 36.17 -34.17
CA LEU A 22 -32.97 36.24 -33.13
C LEU A 22 -33.67 34.98 -32.63
N GLY A 23 -33.55 34.82 -31.31
CA GLY A 23 -34.44 34.03 -30.47
C GLY A 23 -33.95 33.90 -29.05
N ALA A 24 -33.95 34.99 -28.28
CA ALA A 24 -33.77 34.98 -26.85
C ALA A 24 -35.01 34.40 -26.16
N CYS A 25 -34.84 33.40 -25.30
CA CYS A 25 -35.76 33.14 -24.19
C CYS A 25 -34.93 32.72 -22.97
N ALA A 26 -34.83 33.67 -22.08
CA ALA A 26 -34.42 33.45 -20.72
C ALA A 26 -35.52 32.68 -19.95
N GLN A 27 -35.16 31.61 -19.27
CA GLN A 27 -36.00 31.03 -18.22
C GLN A 27 -35.17 30.79 -16.98
N THR A 28 -35.58 31.53 -15.95
CA THR A 28 -35.12 31.52 -14.58
C THR A 28 -35.52 30.24 -13.87
N PRO A 29 -34.71 29.69 -12.94
CA PRO A 29 -35.09 28.55 -12.12
C PRO A 29 -35.99 28.97 -10.95
N PRO A 30 -36.96 28.14 -10.54
CA PRO A 30 -37.81 28.42 -9.39
C PRO A 30 -37.11 28.01 -8.06
N GLN A 31 -37.27 28.88 -7.08
CA GLN A 31 -36.93 28.64 -5.67
C GLN A 31 -38.02 27.79 -4.97
N PRO A 32 -37.68 27.15 -3.83
CA PRO A 32 -38.59 26.25 -3.13
C PRO A 32 -39.56 27.01 -2.20
N GLU A 33 -40.81 26.64 -2.27
CA GLU A 33 -41.83 27.08 -1.33
C GLU A 33 -41.98 26.13 -0.13
N SER A 34 -42.23 26.72 0.98
CA SER A 34 -42.39 26.20 2.33
C SER A 34 -43.73 25.50 2.57
N ASN A 35 -43.69 24.55 3.49
CA ASN A 35 -44.69 23.85 4.30
C ASN A 35 -46.01 24.59 4.59
N PRO A 36 -47.16 23.96 4.88
CA PRO A 36 -47.42 23.49 6.26
C PRO A 36 -48.26 22.21 6.47
N ALA A 37 -47.86 21.54 7.54
CA ALA A 37 -48.58 20.93 8.64
C ALA A 37 -49.93 20.15 8.48
N HIS A 38 -49.95 19.05 9.23
CA HIS A 38 -51.04 18.33 9.95
C HIS A 38 -51.82 17.23 9.25
N GLY A 39 -51.79 16.10 9.91
CA GLY A 39 -52.74 14.98 9.78
C GLY A 39 -52.22 13.67 10.33
N GLU A 40 -52.49 13.42 11.61
CA GLU A 40 -52.25 12.17 12.35
C GLU A 40 -53.38 11.16 12.08
N PRO A 41 -53.16 9.83 12.44
CA PRO A 41 -53.59 8.64 11.71
C PRO A 41 -54.88 8.00 12.25
N PRO A 42 -55.25 6.82 11.77
CA PRO A 42 -55.49 5.74 12.68
C PRO A 42 -54.96 4.33 12.25
N PRO A 43 -54.91 3.38 13.17
CA PRO A 43 -54.11 2.18 13.06
C PRO A 43 -54.91 0.98 12.54
N THR A 44 -54.25 0.08 11.83
CA THR A 44 -54.66 -1.34 11.77
C THR A 44 -53.49 -2.26 11.52
N SER A 45 -53.28 -3.03 12.51
CA SER A 45 -52.99 -4.48 12.60
C SER A 45 -52.50 -5.23 11.38
N GLY A 46 -51.39 -5.93 11.54
CA GLY A 46 -51.22 -7.28 11.07
C GLY A 46 -50.16 -7.48 9.98
N ALA A 47 -49.11 -8.07 10.36
CA ALA A 47 -48.34 -9.11 9.71
C ALA A 47 -46.83 -8.84 9.75
N LYS A 48 -46.17 -9.72 10.45
CA LYS A 48 -44.72 -9.89 10.50
C LYS A 48 -44.14 -10.07 9.12
N ALA A 49 -43.27 -9.16 8.70
CA ALA A 49 -42.22 -9.48 7.74
C ALA A 49 -40.90 -9.12 8.43
N VAL A 50 -40.19 -10.14 8.81
CA VAL A 50 -38.79 -10.07 9.25
C VAL A 50 -37.98 -9.73 8.00
N THR A 51 -37.70 -8.46 7.78
CA THR A 51 -36.62 -8.06 6.87
C THR A 51 -35.34 -8.24 7.63
N ALA A 52 -34.63 -9.33 7.32
CA ALA A 52 -33.24 -9.51 7.69
C ALA A 52 -32.43 -8.41 7.04
N ASP A 53 -31.77 -7.63 7.89
CA ASP A 53 -30.70 -6.70 7.53
C ASP A 53 -29.50 -7.53 7.03
N PRO A 54 -29.02 -7.37 5.78
CA PRO A 54 -27.87 -8.13 5.28
C PRO A 54 -26.54 -7.42 5.59
N GLY A 55 -26.38 -6.92 6.82
CA GLY A 55 -25.21 -6.14 7.21
C GLY A 55 -24.42 -6.65 8.41
N ALA A 56 -24.83 -7.75 9.02
CA ALA A 56 -24.09 -8.34 10.15
C ALA A 56 -23.65 -9.77 9.82
N VAL A 57 -22.74 -9.93 8.88
CA VAL A 57 -21.86 -11.11 8.91
C VAL A 57 -20.92 -10.90 10.10
N ALA A 58 -21.33 -11.43 11.25
CA ALA A 58 -20.43 -11.64 12.36
C ALA A 58 -19.28 -12.50 11.84
N ASN A 59 -18.15 -11.85 11.58
CA ASN A 59 -16.90 -12.49 11.29
C ASN A 59 -16.55 -13.27 12.58
N ALA A 60 -16.83 -14.54 12.61
CA ALA A 60 -16.42 -15.43 13.69
C ALA A 60 -14.89 -15.45 13.62
N ALA A 61 -14.27 -14.62 14.47
CA ALA A 61 -12.82 -14.55 14.57
C ALA A 61 -12.32 -15.98 14.79
N ALA A 62 -11.41 -16.43 13.93
CA ALA A 62 -10.75 -17.72 14.08
C ALA A 62 -10.17 -17.81 15.50
N PRO A 63 -10.28 -18.96 16.18
CA PRO A 63 -9.81 -19.10 17.56
C PRO A 63 -8.32 -18.70 17.62
N VAL A 64 -7.99 -17.85 18.59
CA VAL A 64 -6.61 -17.36 18.79
C VAL A 64 -5.76 -18.55 19.24
N ALA A 65 -4.84 -18.98 18.38
CA ALA A 65 -3.93 -20.09 18.67
C ALA A 65 -2.67 -19.56 19.35
N LEU A 66 -2.43 -20.07 20.59
CA LEU A 66 -1.22 -19.75 21.38
C LEU A 66 -0.04 -20.62 20.97
N ARG A 67 1.17 -20.08 21.12
CA ARG A 67 2.37 -20.88 21.03
C ARG A 67 2.51 -21.77 22.26
N PRO A 68 2.97 -23.01 22.11
CA PRO A 68 3.15 -23.92 23.25
C PRO A 68 4.18 -23.41 24.27
N ASP A 69 5.13 -22.61 23.81
CA ASP A 69 6.28 -22.07 24.55
C ASP A 69 6.12 -20.59 24.95
N HIS A 70 4.88 -20.06 24.94
CA HIS A 70 4.65 -18.65 25.26
C HIS A 70 5.03 -18.34 26.73
N PRO A 71 5.66 -17.15 26.97
CA PRO A 71 5.99 -16.74 28.33
C PRO A 71 4.73 -16.34 29.12
N GLN A 72 4.78 -16.48 30.46
CA GLN A 72 3.70 -16.01 31.34
C GLN A 72 3.74 -14.49 31.55
N THR A 73 4.95 -13.93 31.51
CA THR A 73 5.20 -12.50 31.64
C THR A 73 6.25 -12.07 30.66
N TYR A 74 6.14 -10.83 30.16
CA TYR A 74 7.11 -10.26 29.24
C TYR A 74 7.29 -8.76 29.52
N THR A 75 8.55 -8.33 29.69
CA THR A 75 8.89 -6.91 29.81
C THR A 75 9.20 -6.35 28.42
N VAL A 76 8.49 -5.30 28.04
CA VAL A 76 8.65 -4.64 26.74
C VAL A 76 10.05 -4.05 26.62
N ALA A 77 10.79 -4.45 25.60
CA ALA A 77 12.14 -3.97 25.33
C ALA A 77 12.13 -2.76 24.36
N PRO A 78 13.15 -1.88 24.42
CA PRO A 78 13.36 -0.87 23.38
C PRO A 78 13.51 -1.54 22.01
N GLY A 79 12.78 -1.06 21.01
CA GLY A 79 12.74 -1.63 19.67
C GLY A 79 11.69 -2.71 19.45
N ASP A 80 10.94 -3.12 20.49
CA ASP A 80 9.78 -3.99 20.31
C ASP A 80 8.68 -3.31 19.50
N THR A 81 7.86 -4.15 18.86
CA THR A 81 6.63 -3.77 18.18
C THR A 81 5.49 -4.64 18.69
N LEU A 82 4.26 -4.23 18.51
CA LEU A 82 3.10 -5.06 18.85
C LEU A 82 3.16 -6.41 18.12
N TRP A 83 3.63 -6.40 16.88
CA TRP A 83 3.85 -7.62 16.11
C TRP A 83 4.91 -8.54 16.74
N SER A 84 6.10 -8.01 17.09
CA SER A 84 7.18 -8.82 17.68
C SER A 84 6.80 -9.39 19.04
N ILE A 85 6.03 -8.64 19.83
CA ILE A 85 5.47 -9.12 21.10
C ILE A 85 4.45 -10.23 20.84
N ALA A 86 3.49 -9.98 19.94
CA ALA A 86 2.48 -11.00 19.60
C ALA A 86 3.12 -12.30 19.09
N GLN A 87 4.18 -12.22 18.32
CA GLN A 87 4.93 -13.38 17.83
C GLN A 87 5.50 -14.28 18.96
N ARG A 88 5.68 -13.75 20.15
CA ARG A 88 6.13 -14.53 21.33
C ARG A 88 4.99 -15.32 21.97
N PHE A 89 3.74 -14.85 21.83
CA PHE A 89 2.56 -15.43 22.48
C PHE A 89 1.69 -16.24 21.50
N LEU A 90 1.58 -15.79 20.25
CA LEU A 90 0.64 -16.30 19.26
C LEU A 90 1.32 -17.09 18.15
N GLN A 91 0.63 -18.11 17.65
CA GLN A 91 1.01 -18.75 16.39
C GLN A 91 0.76 -17.83 15.19
N ASN A 92 -0.29 -16.99 15.29
CA ASN A 92 -0.66 -15.99 14.29
C ASN A 92 -0.50 -14.57 14.88
N PRO A 93 0.66 -13.93 14.74
CA PRO A 93 0.95 -12.63 15.35
C PRO A 93 0.00 -11.51 14.96
N TRP A 94 -0.61 -11.57 13.77
CA TRP A 94 -1.57 -10.59 13.29
C TRP A 94 -2.86 -10.51 14.15
N GLN A 95 -3.17 -11.57 14.93
CA GLN A 95 -4.30 -11.63 15.86
C GLN A 95 -4.01 -10.90 17.19
N TRP A 96 -2.95 -10.10 17.30
CA TRP A 96 -2.57 -9.40 18.53
C TRP A 96 -3.71 -8.56 19.12
N ARG A 97 -4.62 -8.04 18.28
CA ARG A 97 -5.78 -7.29 18.74
C ARG A 97 -6.76 -8.15 19.52
N ASP A 98 -6.92 -9.40 19.18
CA ASP A 98 -7.89 -10.29 19.81
C ASP A 98 -7.50 -10.58 21.25
N ILE A 99 -6.20 -10.74 21.54
CA ILE A 99 -5.69 -10.91 22.92
C ILE A 99 -5.62 -9.58 23.70
N TRP A 100 -5.66 -8.47 23.00
CA TRP A 100 -5.52 -7.13 23.57
C TRP A 100 -6.87 -6.46 23.88
N ARG A 101 -7.97 -6.94 23.28
CA ARG A 101 -9.32 -6.35 23.31
C ARG A 101 -9.90 -6.20 24.71
N GLN A 102 -9.39 -6.93 25.69
CA GLN A 102 -9.90 -6.98 27.06
C GLN A 102 -9.22 -6.03 28.05
N ASN A 103 -8.39 -5.11 27.57
CA ASN A 103 -7.76 -4.10 28.42
C ASN A 103 -8.54 -2.77 28.36
N PRO A 104 -9.60 -2.55 29.19
CA PRO A 104 -10.44 -1.34 29.11
C PRO A 104 -9.67 -0.07 29.51
N GLN A 105 -8.59 -0.21 30.24
CA GLN A 105 -7.68 0.88 30.60
C GLN A 105 -6.77 1.32 29.44
N ILE A 106 -6.67 0.50 28.37
CA ILE A 106 -5.87 0.83 27.21
C ILE A 106 -6.84 1.11 26.05
N ARG A 107 -7.36 2.34 26.00
CA ARG A 107 -8.22 2.80 24.90
C ARG A 107 -7.49 2.81 23.55
N ASN A 108 -6.16 2.80 23.56
CA ASN A 108 -5.32 2.78 22.38
C ASN A 108 -4.21 1.73 22.56
N PRO A 109 -4.23 0.61 21.82
CA PRO A 109 -3.19 -0.42 21.88
C PRO A 109 -1.79 0.10 21.54
N ASN A 110 -1.70 1.25 20.87
CA ASN A 110 -0.43 1.91 20.55
C ASN A 110 0.21 2.64 21.76
N ARG A 111 -0.35 2.52 22.97
CA ARG A 111 0.18 3.12 24.21
C ARG A 111 0.86 2.10 25.10
N ILE A 112 1.71 1.26 24.55
CA ILE A 112 2.65 0.41 25.30
C ILE A 112 4.04 1.02 25.19
N TYR A 113 4.75 1.05 26.29
CA TYR A 113 6.05 1.67 26.37
C TYR A 113 7.13 0.65 26.73
N PRO A 114 8.37 0.84 26.28
CA PRO A 114 9.48 0.05 26.78
C PRO A 114 9.56 0.11 28.30
N GLY A 115 9.66 -1.07 28.94
CA GLY A 115 9.63 -1.23 30.38
C GLY A 115 8.28 -1.67 30.96
N ASP A 116 7.16 -1.53 30.21
CA ASP A 116 5.87 -2.08 30.66
C ASP A 116 5.98 -3.61 30.79
N VAL A 117 5.39 -4.17 31.84
CA VAL A 117 5.33 -5.61 32.07
C VAL A 117 3.98 -6.15 31.63
N LEU A 118 4.01 -7.01 30.64
CA LEU A 118 2.85 -7.72 30.12
C LEU A 118 2.70 -9.06 30.82
N LYS A 119 1.50 -9.38 31.28
CA LYS A 119 1.14 -10.65 31.89
C LYS A 119 0.09 -11.35 31.05
N PHE A 120 0.33 -12.63 30.77
CA PHE A 120 -0.62 -13.49 30.09
C PHE A 120 -1.64 -14.05 31.09
N SER A 121 -2.92 -14.02 30.71
CA SER A 121 -4.02 -14.60 31.49
C SER A 121 -5.13 -15.12 30.56
N HIS A 122 -6.18 -15.71 31.13
CA HIS A 122 -7.39 -16.06 30.40
C HIS A 122 -8.56 -15.30 31.03
N ASP A 123 -9.48 -14.86 30.20
CA ASP A 123 -10.70 -14.22 30.67
C ASP A 123 -11.68 -15.25 31.28
N ALA A 124 -12.83 -14.74 31.79
CA ALA A 124 -13.88 -15.58 32.38
C ALA A 124 -14.51 -16.59 31.37
N THR A 125 -14.29 -16.40 30.07
CA THR A 125 -14.77 -17.29 29.00
C THR A 125 -13.69 -18.25 28.51
N GLY A 126 -12.48 -18.21 29.11
CA GLY A 126 -11.34 -19.03 28.72
C GLY A 126 -10.59 -18.50 27.50
N GLN A 127 -10.89 -17.29 27.02
CA GLN A 127 -10.17 -16.69 25.92
C GLN A 127 -8.82 -16.11 26.40
N PRO A 128 -7.73 -16.26 25.62
CA PRO A 128 -6.44 -15.72 25.95
C PRO A 128 -6.48 -14.19 25.94
N GLN A 129 -5.87 -13.58 26.96
CA GLN A 129 -5.73 -12.13 27.07
C GLN A 129 -4.33 -11.76 27.55
N LEU A 130 -3.88 -10.56 27.16
CA LEU A 130 -2.64 -9.95 27.62
C LEU A 130 -2.97 -8.69 28.40
N GLU A 131 -2.49 -8.59 29.63
CA GLU A 131 -2.72 -7.44 30.50
C GLU A 131 -1.40 -6.72 30.81
N ILE A 132 -1.45 -5.41 31.00
CA ILE A 132 -0.33 -4.67 31.55
C ILE A 132 -0.37 -4.85 33.08
N ALA A 133 0.52 -5.68 33.60
CA ALA A 133 0.63 -5.93 35.03
C ALA A 133 1.33 -4.77 35.76
N GLU A 134 2.32 -4.16 35.12
CA GLU A 134 3.06 -3.03 35.64
C GLU A 134 3.34 -2.05 34.52
N ARG A 135 3.06 -0.78 34.77
CA ARG A 135 3.30 0.30 33.81
C ARG A 135 4.46 1.17 34.29
N VAL A 136 5.35 1.48 33.37
CA VAL A 136 6.35 2.51 33.63
C VAL A 136 5.62 3.85 33.78
N GLU A 137 5.65 4.43 34.98
CA GLU A 137 5.22 5.81 35.18
C GLU A 137 6.21 6.72 34.46
N VAL A 138 5.81 7.25 33.31
CA VAL A 138 6.54 8.35 32.65
C VAL A 138 6.26 9.60 33.49
N PRO A 139 7.22 10.13 34.24
CA PRO A 139 6.99 11.30 35.07
C PRO A 139 6.63 12.48 34.17
N LEU A 140 5.46 13.09 34.43
CA LEU A 140 5.08 14.37 33.87
C LEU A 140 5.96 15.46 34.51
N LEU A 141 7.16 15.67 33.99
CA LEU A 141 7.97 16.80 34.38
C LEU A 141 7.38 18.08 33.81
N LYS A 142 6.87 18.96 34.70
CA LYS A 142 6.60 20.36 34.33
C LYS A 142 7.95 21.03 34.09
N LEU A 143 8.29 21.24 32.83
CA LEU A 143 9.50 21.93 32.43
C LEU A 143 9.39 23.42 32.74
N SER A 144 10.26 23.92 33.59
CA SER A 144 10.70 25.34 33.59
C SER A 144 11.56 25.57 32.32
N PRO A 145 11.67 26.80 31.79
CA PRO A 145 12.18 27.04 30.43
C PRO A 145 13.72 26.96 30.34
N GLU A 146 14.27 25.80 30.62
CA GLU A 146 15.60 25.42 30.23
C GLU A 146 15.48 24.24 29.26
N ALA A 147 15.94 24.45 28.04
CA ALA A 147 15.86 23.48 26.95
C ALA A 147 16.70 22.25 27.27
N ARG A 148 16.10 21.27 27.95
CA ARG A 148 16.62 19.93 28.10
C ARG A 148 15.89 19.02 27.13
N VAL A 149 16.58 18.55 26.10
CA VAL A 149 16.06 17.54 25.18
C VAL A 149 16.05 16.22 25.94
N GLU A 150 14.97 15.89 26.61
CA GLU A 150 14.70 14.53 27.07
C GLU A 150 14.01 13.78 25.92
N THR A 151 14.59 12.64 25.56
CA THR A 151 13.99 11.73 24.59
C THR A 151 12.70 11.20 25.22
N LEU A 152 11.56 11.73 24.79
CA LEU A 152 10.26 11.19 25.20
C LEU A 152 10.21 9.73 24.72
N THR A 153 9.98 8.82 25.65
CA THR A 153 9.76 7.40 25.33
C THR A 153 8.50 7.30 24.48
N GLN A 154 8.67 6.99 23.20
CA GLN A 154 7.53 6.84 22.28
C GLN A 154 6.88 5.46 22.46
N PRO A 155 5.54 5.36 22.31
CA PRO A 155 4.86 4.08 22.28
C PRO A 155 5.44 3.20 21.17
N ILE A 156 5.46 1.89 21.41
CA ILE A 156 5.91 0.93 20.39
C ILE A 156 4.91 0.92 19.22
N PRO A 157 5.39 0.90 17.98
CA PRO A 157 4.51 0.83 16.80
C PRO A 157 3.92 -0.57 16.62
N PRO A 158 2.78 -0.71 15.94
CA PRO A 158 2.20 -2.02 15.57
C PRO A 158 3.15 -2.85 14.69
N VAL A 159 3.86 -2.18 13.79
CA VAL A 159 4.82 -2.75 12.85
C VAL A 159 6.07 -1.86 12.84
N PRO A 160 7.28 -2.40 12.59
CA PRO A 160 8.50 -1.59 12.52
C PRO A 160 8.37 -0.50 11.45
N ARG A 161 8.31 0.76 11.88
CA ARG A 161 8.10 1.91 10.98
C ARG A 161 9.21 2.01 9.94
N ALA A 162 10.45 1.81 10.36
CA ALA A 162 11.62 1.86 9.49
C ALA A 162 11.59 0.78 8.39
N ALA A 163 10.91 -0.36 8.61
CA ALA A 163 10.78 -1.40 7.62
C ALA A 163 9.76 -1.07 6.52
N ILE A 164 8.82 -0.18 6.79
CA ILE A 164 7.74 0.16 5.83
C ILE A 164 8.05 1.47 5.11
N GLU A 165 8.56 2.47 5.82
CA GLU A 165 8.74 3.84 5.32
C GLU A 165 9.60 3.90 4.04
N SER A 166 10.63 3.05 3.95
CA SER A 166 11.48 2.96 2.75
C SER A 166 10.79 2.32 1.54
N PHE A 167 9.72 1.56 1.74
CA PHE A 167 9.03 0.85 0.65
C PHE A 167 7.79 1.60 0.16
N LEU A 168 7.15 2.39 1.01
CA LEU A 168 5.94 3.15 0.63
C LEU A 168 6.19 4.08 -0.54
N THR A 169 7.31 4.80 -0.51
CA THR A 169 7.70 5.76 -1.55
C THR A 169 8.18 5.11 -2.85
N ARG A 170 8.51 3.81 -2.84
CA ARG A 170 9.09 3.09 -3.98
C ARG A 170 8.10 2.17 -4.69
N ALA A 171 6.91 1.98 -4.12
CA ALA A 171 5.90 1.07 -4.63
C ALA A 171 5.05 1.72 -5.72
N LEU A 172 5.32 1.41 -7.00
CA LEU A 172 4.61 1.93 -8.16
C LEU A 172 4.36 0.81 -9.18
N VAL A 173 3.10 0.60 -9.55
CA VAL A 173 2.71 -0.25 -10.70
C VAL A 173 1.72 0.52 -11.56
N LEU A 174 1.99 0.61 -12.84
CA LEU A 174 1.19 1.33 -13.80
C LEU A 174 0.91 0.49 -15.05
N SER A 175 -0.19 0.77 -15.70
CA SER A 175 -0.49 0.28 -17.04
C SER A 175 0.44 0.92 -18.08
N GLU A 176 0.57 0.29 -19.24
CA GLU A 176 1.37 0.82 -20.35
C GLU A 176 0.91 2.23 -20.79
N ALA A 177 -0.40 2.47 -20.77
CA ALA A 177 -0.98 3.76 -21.13
C ALA A 177 -0.60 4.86 -20.12
N GLN A 178 -0.62 4.56 -18.83
CA GLN A 178 -0.20 5.48 -17.78
C GLN A 178 1.30 5.79 -17.90
N TRP A 179 2.15 4.78 -18.11
CA TRP A 179 3.58 5.00 -18.35
C TRP A 179 3.85 5.93 -19.53
N LYS A 180 3.12 5.75 -20.65
CA LYS A 180 3.27 6.60 -21.84
C LYS A 180 2.82 8.05 -21.61
N GLY A 181 1.82 8.25 -20.78
CA GLY A 181 1.28 9.58 -20.45
C GLY A 181 2.08 10.36 -19.42
N THR A 182 3.05 9.73 -18.75
CA THR A 182 3.81 10.34 -17.66
C THR A 182 4.93 11.26 -18.19
N PRO A 183 5.21 12.41 -17.55
CA PRO A 183 6.35 13.27 -17.85
C PRO A 183 7.66 12.50 -17.81
N TYR A 184 8.62 12.91 -18.64
CA TYR A 184 9.89 12.18 -18.78
C TYR A 184 11.09 13.11 -18.92
N ILE A 185 12.25 12.61 -18.50
CA ILE A 185 13.55 13.27 -18.63
C ILE A 185 14.02 13.16 -20.08
N VAL A 186 14.47 14.26 -20.66
CA VAL A 186 14.93 14.35 -22.06
C VAL A 186 16.45 14.30 -22.14
N ALA A 187 17.14 15.12 -21.33
CA ALA A 187 18.58 15.31 -21.38
C ALA A 187 19.11 15.96 -20.09
N ASP A 188 20.39 16.05 -19.97
CA ASP A 188 21.15 16.87 -19.00
C ASP A 188 21.81 18.08 -19.69
N ASP A 189 22.47 18.91 -18.91
CA ASP A 189 23.21 20.07 -19.43
C ASP A 189 24.40 19.64 -20.32
N ASP A 190 25.05 18.54 -20.01
CA ASP A 190 26.33 18.12 -20.59
C ASP A 190 26.21 16.96 -21.61
N ASN A 191 24.99 16.48 -21.85
CA ASN A 191 24.69 15.34 -22.75
C ASN A 191 25.47 14.05 -22.41
N GLN A 192 25.66 13.77 -21.12
CA GLN A 192 26.44 12.62 -20.63
C GLN A 192 25.65 11.29 -20.75
N GLY A 193 24.33 11.36 -20.84
CA GLY A 193 23.46 10.20 -21.03
C GLY A 193 23.18 9.36 -19.76
N VAL A 194 23.90 9.60 -18.68
CA VAL A 194 23.71 8.99 -17.35
C VAL A 194 23.86 10.07 -16.29
N TYR A 195 22.85 10.21 -15.44
CA TYR A 195 22.72 11.32 -14.51
C TYR A 195 22.73 10.81 -13.07
N ALA A 196 23.36 11.56 -12.19
CA ALA A 196 23.56 11.25 -10.79
C ALA A 196 23.00 12.35 -9.87
N ASP A 197 23.26 12.21 -8.59
CA ASP A 197 22.87 13.18 -7.56
C ASP A 197 23.48 14.55 -7.85
N ARG A 198 22.65 15.61 -7.78
CA ARG A 198 22.96 17.03 -8.08
C ARG A 198 23.10 17.38 -9.56
N ASP A 199 22.95 16.44 -10.48
CA ASP A 199 22.93 16.78 -11.91
C ASP A 199 21.63 17.51 -12.24
N ARG A 200 21.76 18.44 -13.21
CA ARG A 200 20.62 19.16 -13.75
C ARG A 200 20.09 18.44 -14.97
N VAL A 201 18.78 18.22 -15.00
CA VAL A 201 18.09 17.52 -16.10
C VAL A 201 16.91 18.33 -16.61
N TYR A 202 16.55 18.10 -17.86
CA TYR A 202 15.40 18.70 -18.52
C TYR A 202 14.31 17.66 -18.71
N ALA A 203 13.06 18.04 -18.42
CA ALA A 203 11.91 17.14 -18.55
C ALA A 203 10.78 17.78 -19.35
N ARG A 204 9.97 16.92 -19.98
CA ARG A 204 8.80 17.29 -20.78
C ARG A 204 7.60 16.43 -20.44
N GLY A 205 6.39 16.91 -20.79
CA GLY A 205 5.18 16.08 -20.84
C GLY A 205 4.04 16.46 -19.91
N ALA A 206 4.20 17.43 -18.99
CA ALA A 206 3.11 17.95 -18.15
C ALA A 206 3.42 19.36 -17.62
N LEU A 207 2.41 19.97 -16.99
CA LEU A 207 2.63 21.15 -16.13
C LEU A 207 3.20 20.65 -14.81
N PHE A 208 4.31 21.22 -14.38
CA PHE A 208 4.97 20.88 -13.14
C PHE A 208 4.61 21.93 -12.10
N ASP A 209 3.75 21.58 -11.16
CA ASP A 209 3.21 22.48 -10.13
C ASP A 209 3.70 22.16 -8.72
N GLN A 210 4.36 21.02 -8.55
CA GLN A 210 4.92 20.60 -7.27
C GLN A 210 6.43 20.92 -7.22
N PRO A 211 6.97 21.23 -6.03
CA PRO A 211 8.40 21.49 -5.89
C PRO A 211 9.26 20.23 -5.97
N ARG A 212 8.64 19.03 -5.84
CA ARG A 212 9.35 17.78 -5.65
C ARG A 212 8.68 16.64 -6.42
N TYR A 213 9.50 15.85 -7.11
CA TYR A 213 9.08 14.71 -7.92
C TYR A 213 9.91 13.48 -7.59
N GLN A 214 9.32 12.30 -7.79
CA GLN A 214 10.01 11.02 -7.76
C GLN A 214 10.39 10.62 -9.17
N VAL A 215 11.56 9.96 -9.31
CA VAL A 215 12.04 9.48 -10.60
C VAL A 215 11.96 7.96 -10.64
N PHE A 216 11.26 7.45 -11.65
CA PHE A 216 11.09 6.01 -11.87
C PHE A 216 11.45 5.62 -13.30
N ARG A 217 11.88 4.38 -13.46
CA ARG A 217 12.04 3.71 -14.75
C ARG A 217 11.02 2.59 -14.88
N PRO A 218 10.35 2.41 -16.05
CA PRO A 218 9.57 1.21 -16.31
C PRO A 218 10.46 -0.03 -16.15
N GLY A 219 10.07 -0.94 -15.26
CA GLY A 219 10.80 -2.15 -14.92
C GLY A 219 10.16 -3.40 -15.51
N GLU A 220 9.97 -4.41 -14.67
CA GLU A 220 9.44 -5.70 -15.07
C GLU A 220 7.93 -5.64 -15.34
N GLU A 221 7.49 -6.28 -16.42
CA GLU A 221 6.08 -6.52 -16.69
C GLU A 221 5.54 -7.61 -15.76
N LEU A 222 4.52 -7.26 -15.00
CA LEU A 222 3.83 -8.19 -14.12
C LEU A 222 2.78 -8.97 -14.91
N ARG A 223 2.88 -10.28 -14.87
CA ARG A 223 1.96 -11.18 -15.56
C ARG A 223 1.40 -12.22 -14.60
N GLU A 224 0.13 -12.55 -14.77
CA GLU A 224 -0.53 -13.57 -13.98
C GLU A 224 0.04 -14.95 -14.27
N PRO A 225 0.43 -15.72 -13.25
CA PRO A 225 0.88 -17.09 -13.43
C PRO A 225 -0.21 -17.96 -14.08
N GLY A 226 0.15 -18.75 -15.07
CA GLY A 226 -0.75 -19.65 -15.79
C GLY A 226 -1.48 -19.02 -16.97
N SER A 227 -2.15 -17.87 -16.80
CA SER A 227 -2.87 -17.20 -17.89
C SER A 227 -1.96 -16.32 -18.76
N GLY A 228 -0.87 -15.79 -18.19
CA GLY A 228 0.01 -14.80 -18.82
C GLY A 228 -0.63 -13.40 -18.98
N ARG A 229 -1.81 -13.17 -18.40
CA ARG A 229 -2.51 -11.87 -18.43
C ARG A 229 -1.59 -10.78 -17.90
N TYR A 230 -1.49 -9.66 -18.63
CA TYR A 230 -0.74 -8.49 -18.20
C TYR A 230 -1.48 -7.78 -17.04
N LEU A 231 -0.77 -7.53 -15.96
CA LEU A 231 -1.29 -6.90 -14.73
C LEU A 231 -0.77 -5.47 -14.51
N GLY A 232 0.31 -5.11 -15.20
CA GLY A 232 0.95 -3.81 -15.08
C GLY A 232 2.46 -3.91 -15.25
N THR A 233 3.13 -2.77 -15.20
CA THR A 233 4.60 -2.69 -15.20
C THR A 233 5.05 -2.06 -13.90
N ALA A 234 5.92 -2.74 -13.17
CA ALA A 234 6.50 -2.24 -11.93
C ALA A 234 7.48 -1.09 -12.21
N GLY A 235 7.46 -0.06 -11.38
CA GLY A 235 8.41 1.04 -11.44
C GLY A 235 9.67 0.73 -10.64
N VAL A 236 10.82 0.95 -11.24
CA VAL A 236 12.11 0.95 -10.55
C VAL A 236 12.38 2.37 -10.05
N TYR A 237 12.39 2.56 -8.74
CA TYR A 237 12.69 3.85 -8.13
C TYR A 237 14.17 4.21 -8.33
N LEU A 238 14.42 5.43 -8.80
CA LEU A 238 15.78 5.90 -9.10
C LEU A 238 16.24 7.04 -8.18
N GLY A 239 15.31 7.81 -7.63
CA GLY A 239 15.62 8.96 -6.77
C GLY A 239 14.52 10.01 -6.79
N GLU A 240 14.89 11.24 -6.42
CA GLU A 240 14.01 12.40 -6.39
C GLU A 240 14.55 13.49 -7.32
N ALA A 241 13.68 14.40 -7.74
CA ALA A 241 14.00 15.57 -8.52
C ALA A 241 13.31 16.81 -7.91
N LEU A 242 14.05 17.90 -7.76
CA LEU A 242 13.52 19.20 -7.34
C LEU A 242 13.31 20.07 -8.57
N LEU A 243 12.12 20.67 -8.66
CA LEU A 243 11.80 21.61 -9.72
C LEU A 243 12.54 22.94 -9.48
N ASP A 244 13.46 23.29 -10.36
CA ASP A 244 14.19 24.56 -10.33
C ASP A 244 13.43 25.64 -11.12
N LYS A 245 12.92 25.25 -12.30
CA LYS A 245 12.23 26.16 -13.21
C LYS A 245 11.17 25.40 -14.02
N ASP A 246 9.94 25.88 -13.95
CA ASP A 246 8.86 25.39 -14.79
C ASP A 246 9.02 25.83 -16.25
N GLY A 247 8.47 25.05 -17.18
CA GLY A 247 8.50 25.30 -18.62
C GLY A 247 8.37 24.01 -19.45
N ASP A 248 8.53 24.15 -20.76
CA ASP A 248 8.64 23.01 -21.69
C ASP A 248 9.87 23.19 -22.61
N PRO A 249 11.03 22.63 -22.25
CA PRO A 249 11.27 21.72 -21.11
C PRO A 249 11.37 22.46 -19.77
N ALA A 250 10.92 21.79 -18.70
CA ALA A 250 11.16 22.19 -17.32
C ALA A 250 12.56 21.75 -16.86
N THR A 251 13.13 22.47 -15.89
CA THR A 251 14.47 22.18 -15.36
C THR A 251 14.36 21.61 -13.95
N PHE A 252 15.10 20.56 -13.69
CA PHE A 252 15.15 19.85 -12.40
C PHE A 252 16.58 19.63 -11.96
N THR A 253 16.78 19.60 -10.64
CA THR A 253 17.99 19.09 -10.00
C THR A 253 17.70 17.74 -9.37
N LEU A 254 18.46 16.70 -9.75
CA LEU A 254 18.34 15.37 -9.16
C LEU A 254 18.83 15.35 -7.72
N THR A 255 18.13 14.64 -6.85
CA THR A 255 18.46 14.49 -5.43
C THR A 255 18.18 13.08 -4.98
N ARG A 256 18.94 12.60 -3.97
CA ARG A 256 18.75 11.27 -3.36
C ARG A 256 18.70 10.14 -4.39
N THR A 257 19.51 10.23 -5.43
CA THR A 257 19.57 9.16 -6.44
C THR A 257 20.14 7.88 -5.82
N VAL A 258 19.39 6.76 -5.99
CA VAL A 258 19.81 5.42 -5.54
C VAL A 258 20.32 4.58 -6.69
N ALA A 259 20.02 4.99 -7.92
CA ALA A 259 20.48 4.36 -9.16
C ALA A 259 20.67 5.42 -10.26
N PRO A 260 21.50 5.14 -11.28
CA PRO A 260 21.72 6.07 -12.37
C PRO A 260 20.46 6.40 -13.16
N VAL A 261 20.15 7.69 -13.27
CA VAL A 261 19.02 8.22 -14.05
C VAL A 261 19.44 8.38 -15.52
N ARG A 262 18.51 8.30 -16.46
CA ARG A 262 18.74 8.39 -17.92
C ARG A 262 17.61 9.13 -18.61
N ALA A 263 17.85 9.57 -19.83
CA ALA A 263 16.81 10.05 -20.72
C ALA A 263 15.72 8.96 -20.91
N GLY A 264 14.44 9.35 -20.83
CA GLY A 264 13.29 8.45 -20.87
C GLY A 264 12.79 8.02 -19.50
N ASP A 265 13.52 8.25 -18.40
CA ASP A 265 13.01 8.01 -17.06
C ASP A 265 11.86 8.97 -16.73
N ARG A 266 10.94 8.55 -15.90
CA ARG A 266 9.64 9.19 -15.67
C ARG A 266 9.60 9.96 -14.35
N LEU A 267 8.88 11.06 -14.35
CA LEU A 267 8.69 11.91 -13.19
C LEU A 267 7.26 11.76 -12.68
N PHE A 268 7.14 11.53 -11.38
CA PHE A 268 5.87 11.44 -10.67
C PHE A 268 5.84 12.47 -9.56
N GLU A 269 4.68 13.06 -9.34
CA GLU A 269 4.46 13.93 -8.21
C GLU A 269 4.77 13.18 -6.91
N PHE A 270 5.36 13.88 -5.97
CA PHE A 270 5.58 13.34 -4.66
C PHE A 270 4.22 13.27 -3.95
N GLU A 271 3.60 12.11 -3.93
CA GLU A 271 2.44 11.89 -3.06
C GLU A 271 2.89 12.18 -1.63
N GLN A 272 2.44 13.32 -1.08
CA GLN A 272 2.51 13.55 0.36
C GLN A 272 1.59 12.50 0.97
N GLU A 273 2.15 11.35 1.29
CA GLU A 273 1.47 10.39 2.14
C GLU A 273 1.28 11.03 3.52
N ASN A 274 0.31 11.93 3.56
CA ASN A 274 -0.27 12.42 4.78
C ASN A 274 -1.03 11.24 5.35
N GLU A 275 -0.35 10.40 6.13
CA GLU A 275 -1.02 9.84 7.28
C GLU A 275 -0.13 8.77 7.87
N LEU A 276 -0.07 8.78 9.14
CA LEU A 276 0.25 7.70 10.02
C LEU A 276 -0.41 6.41 9.51
N TYR A 277 0.29 5.65 8.65
CA TYR A 277 -0.14 4.32 8.30
C TYR A 277 -0.16 3.45 9.56
N ASN A 278 -1.28 3.54 10.28
CA ASN A 278 -1.64 2.54 11.27
C ASN A 278 -2.10 1.31 10.51
N PHE A 279 -1.14 0.50 10.07
CA PHE A 279 -1.47 -0.81 9.54
C PHE A 279 -2.05 -1.66 10.66
N ASP A 280 -3.37 -1.72 10.69
CA ASP A 280 -4.10 -2.61 11.54
C ASP A 280 -4.17 -3.99 10.87
N PRO A 281 -3.43 -4.99 11.34
CA PRO A 281 -3.51 -6.31 10.77
C PRO A 281 -4.92 -6.89 10.90
N HIS A 282 -5.48 -7.33 9.77
CA HIS A 282 -6.79 -7.97 9.72
C HIS A 282 -6.82 -9.05 8.63
N PRO A 283 -7.73 -10.04 8.77
CA PRO A 283 -7.80 -11.14 7.81
C PRO A 283 -8.29 -10.66 6.44
N VAL A 284 -7.81 -11.32 5.39
CA VAL A 284 -8.34 -11.17 4.02
C VAL A 284 -9.74 -11.80 3.90
N PRO A 285 -10.53 -11.45 2.88
CA PRO A 285 -11.74 -12.15 2.52
C PRO A 285 -11.51 -13.68 2.43
N PRO A 286 -12.49 -14.51 2.80
CA PRO A 286 -12.37 -15.96 2.64
C PRO A 286 -12.14 -16.32 1.17
N ASP A 287 -11.48 -17.46 0.94
CA ASP A 287 -11.15 -17.99 -0.38
C ASP A 287 -10.22 -17.09 -1.22
N THR A 288 -9.53 -16.13 -0.59
CA THR A 288 -8.51 -15.31 -1.27
C THR A 288 -7.29 -16.18 -1.57
N GLU A 289 -6.92 -16.28 -2.83
CA GLU A 289 -5.73 -17.02 -3.29
C GLU A 289 -5.01 -16.24 -4.40
N GLY A 290 -3.69 -16.15 -4.29
CA GLY A 290 -2.84 -15.48 -5.28
C GLY A 290 -1.40 -15.98 -5.21
N PHE A 291 -0.50 -15.27 -5.90
CA PHE A 291 0.90 -15.65 -6.06
C PHE A 291 1.82 -14.44 -5.91
N ILE A 292 3.03 -14.67 -5.42
CA ILE A 292 4.10 -13.69 -5.43
C ILE A 292 4.64 -13.57 -6.86
N LEU A 293 4.51 -12.37 -7.45
CA LEU A 293 4.92 -12.07 -8.82
C LEU A 293 6.37 -11.61 -8.90
N ALA A 294 6.73 -10.66 -8.06
CA ALA A 294 8.03 -10.00 -8.08
C ALA A 294 8.41 -9.53 -6.68
N LYS A 295 9.64 -9.13 -6.51
CA LYS A 295 10.14 -8.42 -5.32
C LYS A 295 10.49 -6.99 -5.69
N LEU A 296 10.31 -6.07 -4.76
CA LEU A 296 10.60 -4.66 -4.99
C LEU A 296 12.11 -4.40 -5.08
N ASP A 297 12.90 -5.01 -4.20
CA ASP A 297 14.35 -4.93 -4.20
C ASP A 297 14.95 -5.98 -5.13
N THR A 298 15.37 -5.56 -6.31
CA THR A 298 15.97 -6.43 -7.33
C THR A 298 17.37 -6.91 -6.94
N ASP A 299 18.09 -6.18 -6.09
CA ASP A 299 19.46 -6.49 -5.69
C ASP A 299 19.56 -7.62 -4.67
N VAL A 300 18.47 -7.95 -3.98
CA VAL A 300 18.43 -9.02 -2.98
C VAL A 300 18.02 -10.33 -3.66
N THR A 301 18.85 -11.36 -3.60
CA THR A 301 18.59 -12.65 -4.27
C THR A 301 17.46 -13.44 -3.60
N GLN A 302 17.27 -13.30 -2.29
CA GLN A 302 16.30 -14.06 -1.51
C GLN A 302 15.23 -13.16 -0.90
N ILE A 303 14.01 -13.68 -0.82
CA ILE A 303 12.91 -13.05 -0.08
C ILE A 303 13.03 -13.47 1.38
N THR A 304 13.25 -12.50 2.25
CA THR A 304 13.42 -12.68 3.70
C THR A 304 12.39 -11.87 4.47
N GLN A 305 12.43 -11.96 5.80
CA GLN A 305 11.63 -11.08 6.65
C GLN A 305 11.91 -9.61 6.32
N TYR A 306 10.87 -8.80 6.26
CA TYR A 306 10.86 -7.40 5.84
C TYR A 306 11.22 -7.14 4.37
N SER A 307 11.25 -8.15 3.53
CA SER A 307 11.27 -7.95 2.07
C SER A 307 9.91 -7.48 1.58
N SER A 308 9.90 -6.55 0.63
CA SER A 308 8.70 -6.13 -0.07
C SER A 308 8.51 -6.96 -1.35
N VAL A 309 7.30 -7.49 -1.54
CA VAL A 309 6.92 -8.31 -2.69
C VAL A 309 5.64 -7.79 -3.34
N ILE A 310 5.44 -8.13 -4.62
CA ILE A 310 4.23 -7.83 -5.39
C ILE A 310 3.45 -9.12 -5.56
N ILE A 311 2.15 -9.06 -5.29
CA ILE A 311 1.21 -10.18 -5.46
C ILE A 311 0.16 -9.86 -6.52
N ASN A 312 -0.40 -10.88 -7.19
CA ASN A 312 -1.43 -10.74 -8.22
C ASN A 312 -2.85 -10.61 -7.65
N LEU A 313 -2.97 -9.98 -6.51
CA LEU A 313 -4.24 -9.66 -5.85
C LEU A 313 -4.28 -8.16 -5.63
N GLY A 314 -5.39 -7.51 -5.99
CA GLY A 314 -5.54 -6.07 -5.90
C GLY A 314 -6.88 -5.65 -5.30
N ALA A 315 -7.28 -4.42 -5.57
CA ALA A 315 -8.57 -3.87 -5.13
C ALA A 315 -9.76 -4.66 -5.73
N GLN A 316 -9.59 -5.24 -6.93
CA GLN A 316 -10.63 -6.05 -7.57
C GLN A 316 -10.95 -7.33 -6.81
N GLU A 317 -9.97 -7.89 -6.10
CA GLU A 317 -10.12 -9.05 -5.22
C GLU A 317 -10.47 -8.64 -3.76
N GLY A 318 -10.75 -7.35 -3.54
CA GLY A 318 -11.15 -6.82 -2.23
C GLY A 318 -10.01 -6.62 -1.26
N LEU A 319 -8.76 -6.57 -1.72
CA LEU A 319 -7.62 -6.30 -0.85
C LEU A 319 -7.64 -4.85 -0.35
N GLN A 320 -7.14 -4.69 0.88
CA GLN A 320 -6.97 -3.41 1.56
C GLN A 320 -5.63 -3.39 2.32
N PRO A 321 -5.03 -2.22 2.54
CA PRO A 321 -3.86 -2.10 3.40
C PRO A 321 -4.17 -2.65 4.80
N GLY A 322 -3.25 -3.47 5.36
CA GLY A 322 -3.44 -4.16 6.63
C GLY A 322 -3.88 -5.62 6.49
N HIS A 323 -4.38 -6.06 5.33
CA HIS A 323 -4.69 -7.47 5.11
C HIS A 323 -3.46 -8.35 5.28
N VAL A 324 -3.63 -9.47 5.99
CA VAL A 324 -2.58 -10.47 6.23
C VAL A 324 -2.88 -11.75 5.47
N LEU A 325 -1.88 -12.25 4.75
CA LEU A 325 -1.91 -13.50 3.99
C LEU A 325 -0.84 -14.45 4.50
N ALA A 326 -1.13 -15.75 4.45
CA ALA A 326 -0.12 -16.79 4.65
C ALA A 326 0.55 -17.13 3.31
N ILE A 327 1.87 -17.33 3.35
CA ILE A 327 2.68 -17.73 2.20
C ILE A 327 2.92 -19.24 2.28
N TYR A 328 2.66 -19.94 1.19
CA TYR A 328 2.89 -21.38 1.04
C TYR A 328 3.84 -21.64 -0.12
N GLY A 329 4.83 -22.49 0.12
CA GLY A 329 5.70 -22.97 -0.92
C GLY A 329 4.93 -23.78 -2.01
N LYS A 330 5.56 -23.97 -3.16
CA LYS A 330 4.95 -24.77 -4.26
C LYS A 330 4.73 -26.22 -3.82
N ASP A 331 3.62 -26.78 -4.28
CA ASP A 331 3.38 -28.22 -4.17
C ASP A 331 4.52 -29.00 -4.84
N ARG A 332 4.90 -30.10 -4.24
CA ARG A 332 5.95 -30.99 -4.78
C ARG A 332 5.37 -32.34 -5.17
N THR A 333 5.70 -32.81 -6.34
CA THR A 333 5.39 -34.17 -6.75
C THR A 333 6.60 -35.06 -6.45
N VAL A 334 6.39 -36.12 -5.72
CA VAL A 334 7.41 -37.13 -5.37
C VAL A 334 6.97 -38.52 -5.87
N GLU A 335 7.92 -39.37 -6.18
CA GLU A 335 7.63 -40.78 -6.49
C GLU A 335 7.31 -41.52 -5.19
N ASP A 336 6.24 -42.31 -5.20
CA ASP A 336 5.93 -43.22 -4.11
C ASP A 336 6.82 -44.46 -4.22
N PRO A 337 7.74 -44.68 -3.27
CA PRO A 337 8.69 -45.79 -3.35
C PRO A 337 8.02 -47.15 -3.16
N VAL A 338 6.75 -47.23 -2.76
CA VAL A 338 6.03 -48.47 -2.50
C VAL A 338 5.09 -48.81 -3.66
N SER A 339 4.27 -47.85 -4.08
CA SER A 339 3.29 -48.07 -5.16
C SER A 339 3.85 -47.85 -6.56
N GLY A 340 5.01 -47.18 -6.71
CA GLY A 340 5.60 -46.80 -8.00
C GLY A 340 4.84 -45.68 -8.71
N GLY A 341 3.87 -45.02 -8.02
CA GLY A 341 3.14 -43.88 -8.52
C GLY A 341 3.75 -42.54 -8.08
N THR A 342 3.12 -41.44 -8.47
CA THR A 342 3.49 -40.11 -7.99
C THR A 342 2.50 -39.59 -6.97
N VAL A 343 3.00 -38.98 -5.90
CA VAL A 343 2.20 -38.35 -4.84
C VAL A 343 2.49 -36.84 -4.84
N LYS A 344 1.42 -36.05 -4.85
CA LYS A 344 1.51 -34.59 -4.72
C LYS A 344 1.52 -34.23 -3.23
N LEU A 345 2.65 -33.71 -2.77
CA LEU A 345 2.80 -33.18 -1.42
C LEU A 345 2.41 -31.70 -1.43
N PRO A 346 1.49 -31.28 -0.53
CA PRO A 346 1.09 -29.88 -0.43
C PRO A 346 2.29 -29.01 -0.02
N GLY A 347 2.31 -27.79 -0.51
CA GLY A 347 3.26 -26.78 -0.08
C GLY A 347 3.10 -26.50 1.41
N GLU A 348 4.21 -26.39 2.13
CA GLU A 348 4.20 -26.04 3.54
C GLU A 348 4.20 -24.52 3.70
N ARG A 349 3.63 -24.04 4.82
CA ARG A 349 3.63 -22.61 5.18
C ARG A 349 5.07 -22.11 5.29
N SER A 350 5.38 -21.06 4.53
CA SER A 350 6.71 -20.44 4.50
C SER A 350 6.79 -19.14 5.29
N GLY A 351 5.64 -18.47 5.52
CA GLY A 351 5.64 -17.21 6.25
C GLY A 351 4.29 -16.50 6.25
N LEU A 352 4.34 -15.23 6.64
CA LEU A 352 3.22 -14.28 6.63
C LEU A 352 3.59 -13.02 5.88
N LEU A 353 2.65 -12.50 5.12
CA LEU A 353 2.71 -11.28 4.35
C LEU A 353 1.64 -10.31 4.86
N MET A 354 1.96 -9.03 5.00
CA MET A 354 0.99 -7.97 5.26
C MET A 354 0.96 -6.99 4.08
N VAL A 355 -0.23 -6.73 3.55
CA VAL A 355 -0.44 -5.78 2.46
C VAL A 355 -0.28 -4.35 2.99
N TYR A 356 0.52 -3.52 2.30
CA TYR A 356 0.70 -2.14 2.69
C TYR A 356 0.29 -1.11 1.61
N LYS A 357 0.28 -1.51 0.34
CA LYS A 357 -0.21 -0.67 -0.78
C LYS A 357 -0.99 -1.52 -1.77
N VAL A 358 -2.14 -1.02 -2.21
CA VAL A 358 -3.06 -1.74 -3.08
C VAL A 358 -3.28 -0.95 -4.37
N HIS A 359 -3.13 -1.64 -5.52
CA HIS A 359 -3.51 -1.19 -6.84
C HIS A 359 -4.68 -2.02 -7.37
N ASP A 360 -5.21 -1.70 -8.53
CA ASP A 360 -6.41 -2.38 -9.08
C ASP A 360 -6.24 -3.90 -9.22
N LEU A 361 -5.12 -4.37 -9.75
CA LEU A 361 -4.87 -5.77 -10.10
C LEU A 361 -3.75 -6.43 -9.28
N VAL A 362 -2.98 -5.64 -8.55
CA VAL A 362 -1.82 -6.11 -7.79
C VAL A 362 -1.73 -5.35 -6.48
N SER A 363 -1.03 -5.93 -5.51
CA SER A 363 -0.72 -5.25 -4.25
C SER A 363 0.73 -5.47 -3.85
N TYR A 364 1.24 -4.53 -3.07
CA TYR A 364 2.51 -4.68 -2.39
C TYR A 364 2.30 -5.21 -0.99
N GLY A 365 3.08 -6.19 -0.63
CA GLY A 365 3.07 -6.77 0.70
C GLY A 365 4.46 -6.84 1.30
N LEU A 366 4.53 -6.61 2.60
CA LEU A 366 5.73 -6.77 3.41
C LEU A 366 5.73 -8.16 4.04
N VAL A 367 6.81 -8.90 3.85
CA VAL A 367 6.98 -10.21 4.51
C VAL A 367 7.23 -9.98 6.00
N MET A 368 6.24 -10.26 6.82
CA MET A 368 6.30 -10.05 8.27
C MET A 368 6.98 -11.20 9.01
N GLN A 369 6.94 -12.38 8.43
CA GLN A 369 7.53 -13.60 9.00
C GLN A 369 7.99 -14.51 7.86
N ALA A 370 9.21 -15.02 7.95
CA ALA A 370 9.76 -16.00 7.03
C ALA A 370 10.33 -17.16 7.85
N GLU A 371 9.66 -18.30 7.83
CA GLU A 371 10.07 -19.53 8.54
C GLU A 371 10.85 -20.47 7.61
N ARG A 372 10.61 -20.35 6.31
CA ARG A 372 11.21 -21.12 5.24
C ARG A 372 11.56 -20.21 4.07
N PRO A 373 12.44 -20.66 3.15
CA PRO A 373 12.75 -19.89 1.94
C PRO A 373 11.49 -19.57 1.12
N ILE A 374 11.24 -18.30 0.87
CA ILE A 374 10.14 -17.79 0.05
C ILE A 374 10.66 -17.54 -1.36
N ARG A 375 9.89 -17.89 -2.38
CA ARG A 375 10.25 -17.78 -3.79
C ARG A 375 9.17 -17.08 -4.61
N LEU A 376 9.54 -16.62 -5.78
CA LEU A 376 8.57 -16.15 -6.76
C LEU A 376 7.62 -17.29 -7.15
N GLN A 377 6.36 -16.95 -7.35
CA GLN A 377 5.25 -17.87 -7.60
C GLN A 377 4.91 -18.79 -6.41
N ASP A 378 5.40 -18.50 -5.19
CA ASP A 378 4.81 -19.10 -4.00
C ASP A 378 3.40 -18.57 -3.83
N ARG A 379 2.52 -19.43 -3.32
CA ARG A 379 1.10 -19.14 -3.16
C ARG A 379 0.88 -18.28 -1.92
N VAL A 380 -0.02 -17.30 -2.04
CA VAL A 380 -0.51 -16.50 -0.91
C VAL A 380 -2.00 -16.73 -0.74
N THR A 381 -2.45 -16.95 0.48
CA THR A 381 -3.85 -17.27 0.78
C THR A 381 -4.24 -16.81 2.18
N THR A 382 -5.50 -17.00 2.55
CA THR A 382 -5.99 -16.75 3.90
C THR A 382 -5.14 -17.49 4.95
N PRO A 383 -4.73 -16.83 6.06
CA PRO A 383 -3.85 -17.39 7.11
C PRO A 383 -4.46 -18.56 7.85
#